data_8b6226020b892e1e0bda7851c9834ccf
#
_entry.id   8b6226020b892e1e0bda7851c9834ccf
#
_cell.length_a   1.000
_cell.length_b   1.000
_cell.length_c   1.000
_cell.angle_alpha   90.00
_cell.angle_beta   90.00
_cell.angle_gamma   90.00
#
_symmetry.space_group_name_H-M   'P 1'
#
loop_
_entity.id
_entity.type
_entity.pdbx_description
1 polymer ?
#
loop_
_entity_poly.entity_id
_entity_poly.type
_entity_poly.pdbx_seq_one_letter_code
_entity_poly.pdbx_strand_id
1 'polypeptide(L)'
;TMIELQLFSEQARLRLLKKDTSTYGFVNLVFNDSPEKVQLLYQDSVPYIKQFDEDSLQLWYQLADNQSWPLYVPVDTLVDTLVLTASKKAAFMENTQLKAGKTASPQAINLNPTKAIRWPFNHPLTQIDTALIQCFEDTVKTLIPLDLEMDSTDRRALNLQYPWKEKTNYELLILPNALTDIY
;
A
#
# COMPACT_ATOMS: atom_id res chain seq x y z
N THR A 1 53.86 -24.69 8.71
CA THR A 1 53.33 -23.33 8.61
C THR A 1 51.82 -23.44 8.63
N MET A 2 51.18 -22.94 9.70
CA MET A 2 49.73 -22.89 9.83
C MET A 2 49.28 -21.56 9.26
N ILE A 3 48.33 -21.58 8.33
CA ILE A 3 47.71 -20.37 7.79
C ILE A 3 46.35 -20.21 8.47
N GLU A 4 46.19 -19.15 9.23
CA GLU A 4 44.91 -18.79 9.87
C GLU A 4 44.18 -17.84 8.95
N LEU A 5 43.00 -18.25 8.49
CA LEU A 5 42.12 -17.45 7.65
C LEU A 5 41.00 -16.88 8.55
N GLN A 6 40.97 -15.56 8.72
CA GLN A 6 39.86 -14.87 9.36
C GLN A 6 38.88 -14.41 8.26
N LEU A 7 37.68 -14.94 8.31
CA LEU A 7 36.57 -14.51 7.45
C LEU A 7 35.84 -13.36 8.15
N PHE A 8 35.85 -12.20 7.56
CA PHE A 8 35.05 -11.07 7.99
C PHE A 8 33.78 -11.02 7.14
N SER A 9 32.63 -11.04 7.79
CA SER A 9 31.37 -10.72 7.14
C SER A 9 31.24 -9.19 7.06
N GLU A 10 31.57 -8.59 5.93
CA GLU A 10 31.29 -7.19 5.68
C GLU A 10 29.81 -7.05 5.30
N GLN A 11 29.01 -6.36 6.13
CA GLN A 11 27.66 -6.03 5.74
C GLN A 11 27.71 -5.05 4.57
N ALA A 12 27.07 -5.42 3.48
CA ALA A 12 26.95 -4.53 2.33
C ALA A 12 26.26 -3.23 2.77
N ARG A 13 26.88 -2.09 2.47
CA ARG A 13 26.26 -0.79 2.77
C ARG A 13 24.97 -0.63 1.98
N LEU A 14 23.95 -0.10 2.63
CA LEU A 14 22.68 0.23 1.97
C LEU A 14 22.94 1.29 0.88
N ARG A 15 22.35 1.10 -0.30
CA ARG A 15 22.46 2.01 -1.44
C ARG A 15 21.12 2.17 -2.12
N LEU A 16 20.78 3.39 -2.49
CA LEU A 16 19.62 3.66 -3.35
C LEU A 16 20.02 3.35 -4.80
N LEU A 17 19.32 2.39 -5.43
CA LEU A 17 19.60 1.92 -6.78
C LEU A 17 18.74 2.64 -7.82
N LYS A 18 17.45 2.89 -7.48
CA LYS A 18 16.50 3.48 -8.42
C LYS A 18 15.53 4.40 -7.69
N LYS A 19 15.16 5.49 -8.38
CA LYS A 19 14.10 6.42 -7.97
C LYS A 19 13.06 6.49 -9.08
N ASP A 20 11.81 6.21 -8.76
CA ASP A 20 10.69 6.42 -9.68
C ASP A 20 9.74 7.46 -9.09
N THR A 21 9.67 8.61 -9.73
CA THR A 21 8.80 9.75 -9.40
C THR A 21 7.97 10.17 -10.61
N SER A 22 7.78 9.28 -11.57
CA SER A 22 7.13 9.57 -12.86
C SER A 22 5.65 9.92 -12.70
N THR A 23 5.01 9.33 -11.69
CA THR A 23 3.58 9.54 -11.39
C THR A 23 3.42 10.48 -10.20
N TYR A 24 2.55 11.48 -10.32
CA TYR A 24 2.18 12.30 -9.18
C TYR A 24 1.56 11.44 -8.08
N GLY A 25 1.81 11.83 -6.85
CA GLY A 25 1.22 11.15 -5.69
C GLY A 25 1.94 9.86 -5.27
N PHE A 26 2.89 9.34 -6.07
CA PHE A 26 3.59 8.10 -5.78
C PHE A 26 5.09 8.20 -6.05
N VAL A 27 5.88 7.68 -5.13
CA VAL A 27 7.34 7.51 -5.26
C VAL A 27 7.70 6.08 -4.92
N ASN A 28 8.54 5.47 -5.75
CA ASN A 28 9.15 4.17 -5.46
C ASN A 28 10.68 4.30 -5.42
N LEU A 29 11.27 3.97 -4.27
CA LEU A 29 12.70 3.98 -4.03
C LEU A 29 13.17 2.53 -3.86
N VAL A 30 14.04 2.06 -4.76
CA VAL A 30 14.57 0.69 -4.74
C VAL A 30 16.00 0.72 -4.22
N PHE A 31 16.32 -0.16 -3.28
CA PHE A 31 17.62 -0.27 -2.63
C PHE A 31 18.27 -1.62 -2.96
N ASN A 32 19.51 -1.81 -2.55
CA ASN A 32 20.23 -3.09 -2.69
C ASN A 32 19.93 -4.08 -1.54
N ASP A 33 19.21 -3.64 -0.52
CA ASP A 33 18.80 -4.43 0.66
C ASP A 33 17.60 -3.75 1.30
N SER A 34 16.97 -4.38 2.31
CA SER A 34 15.78 -3.87 3.00
C SER A 34 15.97 -2.45 3.53
N PRO A 35 15.11 -1.49 3.13
CA PRO A 35 15.19 -0.09 3.55
C PRO A 35 14.45 0.22 4.86
N GLU A 36 14.05 -0.77 5.67
CA GLU A 36 13.24 -0.57 6.88
C GLU A 36 13.81 0.45 7.85
N LYS A 37 15.15 0.58 7.89
CA LYS A 37 15.86 1.54 8.75
C LYS A 37 15.98 2.94 8.15
N VAL A 38 15.57 3.13 6.90
CA VAL A 38 15.63 4.44 6.25
C VAL A 38 14.60 5.37 6.84
N GLN A 39 15.07 6.49 7.39
CA GLN A 39 14.21 7.56 7.90
C GLN A 39 14.23 8.71 6.90
N LEU A 40 13.09 8.94 6.26
CA LEU A 40 12.94 10.08 5.38
C LEU A 40 12.95 11.38 6.20
N LEU A 41 13.68 12.39 5.74
CA LEU A 41 13.71 13.71 6.35
C LEU A 41 12.96 14.68 5.45
N TYR A 42 12.10 15.51 6.05
CA TYR A 42 11.29 16.54 5.36
C TYR A 42 10.99 17.70 6.31
N GLN A 43 10.75 18.86 5.76
CA GLN A 43 10.50 20.07 6.55
C GLN A 43 9.01 20.40 6.70
N ASP A 44 8.20 20.01 5.70
CA ASP A 44 6.78 20.38 5.66
C ASP A 44 5.87 19.21 6.05
N SER A 45 4.74 19.53 6.67
CA SER A 45 3.69 18.56 6.95
C SER A 45 2.89 18.28 5.68
N VAL A 46 3.19 17.19 5.01
CA VAL A 46 2.46 16.68 3.85
C VAL A 46 1.80 15.37 4.24
N PRO A 47 0.50 15.17 3.96
CA PRO A 47 -0.11 13.86 4.15
C PRO A 47 0.59 12.81 3.29
N TYR A 48 1.10 11.76 3.92
CA TYR A 48 1.74 10.66 3.20
C TYR A 48 1.52 9.32 3.90
N ILE A 49 1.61 8.26 3.12
CA ILE A 49 1.63 6.87 3.59
C ILE A 49 2.92 6.24 3.09
N LYS A 50 3.68 5.67 4.01
CA LYS A 50 4.92 4.96 3.73
C LYS A 50 4.71 3.46 3.92
N GLN A 51 5.24 2.68 2.99
CA GLN A 51 5.20 1.22 3.04
C GLN A 51 6.52 0.66 2.54
N PHE A 52 6.94 -0.43 3.15
CA PHE A 52 8.08 -1.22 2.70
C PHE A 52 7.61 -2.45 1.93
N ASP A 53 8.32 -2.78 0.86
CA ASP A 53 8.05 -3.94 0.02
C ASP A 53 9.40 -4.53 -0.41
N GLU A 54 9.87 -5.56 0.33
CA GLU A 54 11.18 -6.19 0.20
C GLU A 54 12.35 -5.19 0.22
N ASP A 55 12.90 -4.87 -0.94
CA ASP A 55 14.01 -3.92 -1.14
C ASP A 55 13.55 -2.49 -1.48
N SER A 56 12.25 -2.26 -1.44
CA SER A 56 11.65 -1.00 -1.89
C SER A 56 10.96 -0.24 -0.77
N LEU A 57 11.08 1.08 -0.82
CA LEU A 57 10.28 2.01 -0.04
C LEU A 57 9.32 2.73 -0.96
N GLN A 58 8.05 2.49 -0.74
CA GLN A 58 6.94 3.10 -1.45
C GLN A 58 6.33 4.22 -0.63
N LEU A 59 6.09 5.36 -1.26
CA LEU A 59 5.54 6.54 -0.63
C LEU A 59 4.38 7.08 -1.45
N TRP A 60 3.20 7.15 -0.85
CA TRP A 60 2.03 7.84 -1.42
C TRP A 60 1.87 9.18 -0.71
N TYR A 61 1.59 10.24 -1.46
CA TYR A 61 1.50 11.58 -0.92
C TYR A 61 0.48 12.44 -1.65
N GLN A 62 -0.03 13.46 -0.97
CA GLN A 62 -0.90 14.47 -1.58
C GLN A 62 -0.38 15.86 -1.24
N LEU A 63 -0.09 16.66 -2.27
CA LEU A 63 0.34 18.05 -2.13
C LEU A 63 -0.84 19.01 -2.27
N ALA A 64 -0.78 20.14 -1.56
CA ALA A 64 -1.62 21.29 -1.88
C ALA A 64 -1.27 21.85 -3.26
N ASP A 65 -2.16 22.67 -3.83
CA ASP A 65 -1.90 23.29 -5.13
C ASP A 65 -0.68 24.21 -5.04
N ASN A 66 0.17 24.15 -6.06
CA ASN A 66 1.45 24.90 -6.13
C ASN A 66 2.46 24.58 -5.01
N GLN A 67 2.23 23.53 -4.21
CA GLN A 67 3.18 23.08 -3.19
C GLN A 67 4.34 22.30 -3.84
N SER A 68 5.51 22.46 -3.29
CA SER A 68 6.66 21.59 -3.50
C SER A 68 7.08 20.97 -2.17
N TRP A 69 7.51 19.72 -2.22
CA TRP A 69 7.92 18.99 -1.03
C TRP A 69 9.31 18.40 -1.22
N PRO A 70 10.34 19.03 -0.64
CA PRO A 70 11.67 18.47 -0.61
C PRO A 70 11.71 17.29 0.36
N LEU A 71 12.11 16.14 -0.15
CA LEU A 71 12.26 14.90 0.59
C LEU A 71 13.73 14.47 0.54
N TYR A 72 14.33 14.27 1.70
CA TYR A 72 15.70 13.83 1.83
C TYR A 72 15.74 12.36 2.22
N VAL A 73 16.50 11.59 1.47
CA VAL A 73 16.66 10.13 1.66
C VAL A 73 18.07 9.88 2.15
N PRO A 74 18.30 9.80 3.46
CA PRO A 74 19.62 9.46 3.99
C PRO A 74 19.91 7.97 3.76
N VAL A 75 21.02 7.69 3.10
CA VAL A 75 21.48 6.33 2.83
C VAL A 75 22.98 6.26 3.17
N ASP A 76 23.31 5.57 4.27
CA ASP A 76 24.65 5.50 4.82
C ASP A 76 25.21 6.93 5.12
N THR A 77 26.26 7.34 4.44
CA THR A 77 26.90 8.66 4.59
C THR A 77 26.40 9.70 3.57
N LEU A 78 25.52 9.30 2.66
CA LEU A 78 24.99 10.14 1.59
C LEU A 78 23.53 10.52 1.88
N VAL A 79 23.14 11.70 1.43
CA VAL A 79 21.75 12.15 1.46
C VAL A 79 21.32 12.43 0.03
N ASP A 80 20.40 11.63 -0.47
CA ASP A 80 19.78 11.90 -1.77
C ASP A 80 18.59 12.83 -1.59
N THR A 81 18.36 13.72 -2.54
CA THR A 81 17.29 14.72 -2.48
C THR A 81 16.30 14.53 -3.61
N LEU A 82 15.02 14.50 -3.27
CA LEU A 82 13.90 14.49 -4.20
C LEU A 82 13.07 15.76 -3.98
N VAL A 83 12.71 16.45 -5.06
CA VAL A 83 11.77 17.57 -4.98
C VAL A 83 10.48 17.15 -5.68
N LEU A 84 9.46 16.87 -4.89
CA LEU A 84 8.14 16.49 -5.38
C LEU A 84 7.30 17.75 -5.56
N THR A 85 6.59 17.85 -6.69
CA THR A 85 5.82 19.06 -7.04
C THR A 85 4.38 18.72 -7.42
N ALA A 86 3.50 19.69 -7.25
CA ALA A 86 2.09 19.57 -7.64
C ALA A 86 1.82 19.75 -9.14
N SER A 87 2.85 19.90 -9.98
CA SER A 87 2.69 20.23 -11.39
C SER A 87 1.83 19.26 -12.22
N LYS A 88 1.80 17.98 -11.85
CA LYS A 88 0.99 16.95 -12.51
C LYS A 88 -0.29 16.59 -11.73
N LYS A 89 -0.59 17.28 -10.62
CA LYS A 89 -1.70 16.95 -9.73
C LYS A 89 -3.04 16.96 -10.43
N ALA A 90 -3.38 18.02 -11.15
CA ALA A 90 -4.68 18.15 -11.80
C ALA A 90 -4.96 17.01 -12.77
N ALA A 91 -4.04 16.73 -13.68
CA ALA A 91 -4.17 15.64 -14.65
C ALA A 91 -4.21 14.25 -13.98
N PHE A 92 -3.51 14.08 -12.85
CA PHE A 92 -3.57 12.84 -12.07
C PHE A 92 -4.93 12.68 -11.41
N MET A 93 -5.45 13.72 -10.74
CA MET A 93 -6.74 13.67 -10.02
C MET A 93 -7.94 13.48 -10.97
N GLU A 94 -7.88 13.96 -12.20
CA GLU A 94 -8.91 13.71 -13.22
C GLU A 94 -8.99 12.22 -13.64
N ASN A 95 -7.87 11.52 -13.61
CA ASN A 95 -7.76 10.16 -14.14
C ASN A 95 -7.61 9.08 -13.05
N THR A 96 -7.34 9.50 -11.81
CA THR A 96 -7.17 8.56 -10.71
C THR A 96 -8.50 8.16 -10.10
N GLN A 97 -8.66 6.89 -9.79
CA GLN A 97 -9.82 6.33 -9.12
C GLN A 97 -9.36 5.18 -8.24
N LEU A 98 -9.96 5.06 -7.07
CA LEU A 98 -9.79 3.86 -6.25
C LEU A 98 -10.39 2.65 -7.00
N LYS A 99 -9.58 1.65 -7.23
CA LYS A 99 -9.99 0.42 -7.92
C LYS A 99 -9.57 -0.78 -7.11
N ALA A 100 -10.47 -1.74 -6.98
CA ALA A 100 -10.15 -3.05 -6.47
C ALA A 100 -9.23 -3.80 -7.45
N GLY A 101 -8.27 -4.53 -6.90
CA GLY A 101 -7.38 -5.39 -7.68
C GLY A 101 -8.09 -6.59 -8.28
N LYS A 102 -7.40 -7.31 -9.16
CA LYS A 102 -7.97 -8.44 -9.93
C LYS A 102 -8.48 -9.61 -9.10
N THR A 103 -8.09 -9.73 -7.83
CA THR A 103 -8.62 -10.75 -6.91
C THR A 103 -10.06 -10.49 -6.51
N ALA A 104 -10.58 -9.29 -6.75
CA ALA A 104 -12.00 -8.94 -6.62
C ALA A 104 -12.77 -9.12 -7.95
N SER A 105 -12.34 -10.02 -8.82
CA SER A 105 -13.09 -10.37 -10.02
C SER A 105 -14.46 -10.95 -9.62
N PRO A 106 -15.57 -10.54 -10.26
CA PRO A 106 -16.89 -11.11 -10.00
C PRO A 106 -16.99 -12.61 -10.41
N GLN A 107 -15.92 -13.19 -10.95
CA GLN A 107 -15.84 -14.61 -11.20
C GLN A 107 -15.54 -15.35 -9.90
N ALA A 108 -16.32 -16.39 -9.62
CA ALA A 108 -16.26 -17.21 -8.42
C ALA A 108 -14.81 -17.52 -7.98
N ILE A 109 -14.38 -16.90 -6.90
CA ILE A 109 -13.12 -17.26 -6.24
C ILE A 109 -13.42 -18.50 -5.41
N ASN A 110 -12.67 -19.58 -5.65
CA ASN A 110 -12.71 -20.73 -4.75
C ASN A 110 -12.07 -20.31 -3.42
N LEU A 111 -12.90 -19.93 -2.48
CA LEU A 111 -12.47 -19.48 -1.16
C LEU A 111 -12.07 -20.69 -0.31
N ASN A 112 -10.94 -20.58 0.38
CA ASN A 112 -10.64 -21.49 1.47
C ASN A 112 -11.45 -21.04 2.69
N PRO A 113 -12.38 -21.85 3.22
CA PRO A 113 -13.27 -21.45 4.32
C PRO A 113 -12.56 -21.03 5.59
N THR A 114 -11.30 -21.45 5.77
CA THR A 114 -10.51 -21.20 6.98
C THR A 114 -9.59 -19.97 6.87
N LYS A 115 -9.53 -19.31 5.70
CA LYS A 115 -8.65 -18.17 5.48
C LYS A 115 -9.43 -16.88 5.28
N ALA A 116 -8.89 -15.80 5.83
CA ALA A 116 -9.35 -14.45 5.48
C ALA A 116 -9.17 -14.19 3.99
N ILE A 117 -10.10 -13.47 3.42
CA ILE A 117 -9.98 -12.99 2.03
C ILE A 117 -9.20 -11.68 2.08
N ARG A 118 -8.05 -11.64 1.43
CA ARG A 118 -7.29 -10.41 1.24
C ARG A 118 -7.75 -9.73 -0.06
N TRP A 119 -8.30 -8.54 0.07
CA TRP A 119 -8.83 -7.76 -1.04
C TRP A 119 -7.93 -6.55 -1.33
N PRO A 120 -7.13 -6.58 -2.41
CA PRO A 120 -6.18 -5.52 -2.72
C PRO A 120 -6.81 -4.36 -3.49
N PHE A 121 -6.22 -3.17 -3.35
CA PHE A 121 -6.56 -1.94 -4.04
C PHE A 121 -5.32 -1.33 -4.71
N ASN A 122 -5.54 -0.44 -5.66
CA ASN A 122 -4.46 0.27 -6.35
C ASN A 122 -3.86 1.42 -5.52
N HIS A 123 -4.62 1.97 -4.57
CA HIS A 123 -4.19 3.04 -3.67
C HIS A 123 -4.31 2.63 -2.21
N PRO A 124 -3.46 3.17 -1.31
CA PRO A 124 -3.63 2.94 0.12
C PRO A 124 -4.91 3.59 0.64
N LEU A 125 -5.62 2.84 1.45
CA LEU A 125 -6.82 3.31 2.13
C LEU A 125 -6.45 4.15 3.35
N THR A 126 -7.20 5.21 3.58
CA THR A 126 -7.09 6.08 4.75
C THR A 126 -8.23 5.85 5.73
N GLN A 127 -9.41 5.51 5.21
CA GLN A 127 -10.61 5.28 6.02
C GLN A 127 -11.49 4.19 5.43
N ILE A 128 -12.16 3.46 6.32
CA ILE A 128 -13.19 2.47 6.01
C ILE A 128 -14.42 2.79 6.85
N ASP A 129 -15.56 2.94 6.20
CA ASP A 129 -16.87 2.95 6.88
C ASP A 129 -17.54 1.58 6.70
N THR A 130 -17.41 0.74 7.71
CA THR A 130 -17.94 -0.63 7.69
C THR A 130 -19.46 -0.67 7.65
N ALA A 131 -20.15 0.39 8.08
CA ALA A 131 -21.61 0.48 7.99
C ALA A 131 -22.12 0.56 6.55
N LEU A 132 -21.27 1.01 5.63
CA LEU A 132 -21.56 1.11 4.20
C LEU A 132 -21.10 -0.12 3.40
N ILE A 133 -20.64 -1.18 4.07
CA ILE A 133 -20.23 -2.44 3.46
C ILE A 133 -21.13 -3.55 3.97
N GLN A 134 -21.85 -4.19 3.07
CA GLN A 134 -22.81 -5.24 3.39
C GLN A 134 -22.38 -6.54 2.70
N CYS A 135 -22.48 -7.65 3.42
CA CYS A 135 -22.25 -8.97 2.86
C CYS A 135 -23.51 -9.82 2.99
N PHE A 136 -23.88 -10.46 1.93
CA PHE A 136 -25.05 -11.31 1.86
C PHE A 136 -24.66 -12.75 1.57
N GLU A 137 -25.31 -13.66 2.28
CA GLU A 137 -25.15 -15.10 2.10
C GLU A 137 -26.31 -15.65 1.29
N ASP A 138 -26.00 -16.51 0.32
CA ASP A 138 -26.93 -17.30 -0.50
C ASP A 138 -27.93 -16.49 -1.36
N THR A 139 -28.73 -17.23 -2.13
CA THR A 139 -29.75 -16.68 -3.05
C THR A 139 -30.87 -15.93 -2.32
N VAL A 140 -31.09 -16.22 -1.03
CA VAL A 140 -32.10 -15.56 -0.18
C VAL A 140 -31.60 -14.20 0.34
N LYS A 141 -30.32 -13.85 0.07
CA LYS A 141 -29.68 -12.58 0.49
C LYS A 141 -29.79 -12.31 2.00
N THR A 142 -29.38 -13.29 2.79
CA THR A 142 -29.30 -13.11 4.24
C THR A 142 -28.10 -12.22 4.56
N LEU A 143 -28.32 -11.06 5.20
CA LEU A 143 -27.25 -10.18 5.66
C LEU A 143 -26.44 -10.87 6.76
N ILE A 144 -25.11 -10.92 6.58
CA ILE A 144 -24.19 -11.52 7.53
C ILE A 144 -23.23 -10.48 8.12
N PRO A 145 -22.85 -10.64 9.40
CA PRO A 145 -21.80 -9.79 9.98
C PRO A 145 -20.46 -10.19 9.39
N LEU A 146 -19.80 -9.23 8.73
CA LEU A 146 -18.47 -9.40 8.16
C LEU A 146 -17.46 -8.63 9.01
N ASP A 147 -16.40 -9.31 9.43
CA ASP A 147 -15.27 -8.65 10.07
C ASP A 147 -14.33 -8.11 9.00
N LEU A 148 -14.11 -6.79 9.04
CA LEU A 148 -13.37 -6.04 8.04
C LEU A 148 -12.25 -5.26 8.71
N GLU A 149 -11.02 -5.58 8.35
CA GLU A 149 -9.86 -4.88 8.86
C GLU A 149 -8.95 -4.40 7.73
N MET A 150 -8.37 -3.21 7.90
CA MET A 150 -7.29 -2.76 7.04
C MET A 150 -6.05 -3.62 7.31
N ASP A 151 -5.38 -4.11 6.26
CA ASP A 151 -4.14 -4.86 6.42
C ASP A 151 -3.08 -3.96 7.08
N SER A 152 -2.54 -4.40 8.21
CA SER A 152 -1.57 -3.64 8.98
C SER A 152 -0.21 -3.49 8.28
N THR A 153 0.10 -4.39 7.36
CA THR A 153 1.37 -4.42 6.62
C THR A 153 1.25 -3.76 5.24
N ASP A 154 0.06 -3.81 4.63
CA ASP A 154 -0.20 -3.19 3.34
C ASP A 154 -1.55 -2.47 3.34
N ARG A 155 -1.52 -1.15 3.57
CA ARG A 155 -2.74 -0.32 3.57
C ARG A 155 -3.52 -0.31 2.24
N ARG A 156 -3.01 -0.96 1.22
CA ARG A 156 -3.72 -1.21 -0.05
C ARG A 156 -4.56 -2.49 -0.02
N ALA A 157 -4.78 -3.09 1.13
CA ALA A 157 -5.60 -4.28 1.23
C ALA A 157 -6.55 -4.25 2.41
N LEU A 158 -7.71 -4.90 2.23
CA LEU A 158 -8.63 -5.25 3.28
C LEU A 158 -8.60 -6.74 3.52
N ASN A 159 -8.63 -7.12 4.78
CA ASN A 159 -8.83 -8.48 5.22
C ASN A 159 -10.30 -8.67 5.62
N LEU A 160 -10.98 -9.59 4.94
CA LEU A 160 -12.36 -9.94 5.20
C LEU A 160 -12.38 -11.28 5.92
N GLN A 161 -12.91 -11.31 7.13
CA GLN A 161 -13.02 -12.52 7.94
C GLN A 161 -14.47 -12.89 8.18
N TYR A 162 -14.78 -14.13 7.89
CA TYR A 162 -16.08 -14.75 8.16
C TYR A 162 -15.90 -16.27 8.19
N PRO A 163 -16.68 -17.04 8.94
CA PRO A 163 -16.69 -18.51 8.84
C PRO A 163 -17.36 -18.97 7.54
N TRP A 164 -16.62 -18.80 6.42
CA TRP A 164 -17.11 -19.10 5.08
C TRP A 164 -17.61 -20.55 4.95
N LYS A 165 -18.77 -20.76 4.38
CA LYS A 165 -19.34 -22.10 4.18
C LYS A 165 -19.02 -22.60 2.78
N GLU A 166 -18.75 -23.90 2.67
CA GLU A 166 -18.56 -24.55 1.37
C GLU A 166 -19.87 -24.49 0.53
N LYS A 167 -19.72 -24.40 -0.80
CA LYS A 167 -20.83 -24.42 -1.77
C LYS A 167 -21.87 -23.31 -1.54
N THR A 168 -21.49 -22.23 -0.89
CA THR A 168 -22.33 -21.08 -0.58
C THR A 168 -21.87 -19.89 -1.40
N ASN A 169 -22.81 -19.13 -1.95
CA ASN A 169 -22.52 -17.88 -2.66
C ASN A 169 -22.57 -16.71 -1.69
N TYR A 170 -21.60 -15.80 -1.84
CA TYR A 170 -21.57 -14.56 -1.07
C TYR A 170 -21.56 -13.36 -2.02
N GLU A 171 -22.34 -12.35 -1.68
CA GLU A 171 -22.39 -11.07 -2.40
C GLU A 171 -21.92 -9.95 -1.48
N LEU A 172 -20.87 -9.25 -1.89
CA LEU A 172 -20.35 -8.08 -1.17
C LEU A 172 -20.84 -6.81 -1.87
N LEU A 173 -21.63 -6.00 -1.18
CA LEU A 173 -22.12 -4.72 -1.63
C LEU A 173 -21.35 -3.60 -0.93
N ILE A 174 -20.68 -2.74 -1.71
CA ILE A 174 -19.96 -1.58 -1.22
C ILE A 174 -20.71 -0.34 -1.69
N LEU A 175 -21.24 0.40 -0.74
CA LEU A 175 -21.93 1.64 -1.02
C LEU A 175 -20.92 2.78 -1.27
N PRO A 176 -21.32 3.86 -1.97
CA PRO A 176 -20.49 5.04 -2.14
C PRO A 176 -19.97 5.58 -0.81
N ASN A 177 -18.72 6.05 -0.80
CA ASN A 177 -18.00 6.58 0.37
C ASN A 177 -17.66 5.56 1.47
N ALA A 178 -17.88 4.25 1.24
CA ALA A 178 -17.45 3.22 2.19
C ALA A 178 -15.94 3.14 2.36
N LEU A 179 -15.21 3.47 1.31
CA LEU A 179 -13.74 3.44 1.27
C LEU A 179 -13.21 4.79 0.83
N THR A 180 -12.22 5.30 1.55
CA THR A 180 -11.49 6.51 1.19
C THR A 180 -10.01 6.17 1.05
N ASP A 181 -9.39 6.59 -0.04
CA ASP A 181 -7.94 6.47 -0.26
C ASP A 181 -7.20 7.76 0.15
N ILE A 182 -5.93 7.85 -0.18
CA ILE A 182 -5.11 9.03 0.12
C ILE A 182 -5.38 10.22 -0.84
N TYR A 183 -6.13 10.02 -1.95
CA TYR A 183 -6.33 11.03 -2.99
C TYR A 183 -7.72 11.67 -3.02
#